data_59fbf684100daef6a7daea969f9d96ca
#
_entry.id   59fbf684100daef6a7daea969f9d96ca
#
_cell.length_a   1.000
_cell.length_b   1.000
_cell.length_c   1.000
_cell.angle_alpha   90.00
_cell.angle_beta   90.00
_cell.angle_gamma   90.00
#
_symmetry.space_group_name_H-M   'P 1'
#
loop_
_entity.id
_entity.type
_entity.pdbx_description
1 polymer ?
#
loop_
_entity_poly.entity_id
_entity_poly.type
_entity_poly.pdbx_seq_one_letter_code
_entity_poly.pdbx_strand_id
1 'polypeptide(L)'
;MDVNAVRTLYRREAGYPRLLSELHDPPESLFVRGAVEALSEPGVAVVGARSCSAYGAQVARSLSRELAAAGLVIVSGLARGVDGEAHRGALEGRGRTVAVLGCGIDRDYPRSHAELARRIVPSGAVVSEYPPGVEPAPWRFPARNRIIAGLALAIVVVEARERSGALITADFALELGRDVFAVPGEITSGLSAGTNDLLRQGAAPLTSVRDVLDALGIEIEPSRAASSVSDAAAGVLEILGNGASGADELTRASGLSSAEVAAALVELELAGLAAQADGVYRSFSPGRSRGARTPA
;
A
#
# COMPACT_ATOMS: atom_id res chain seq x y z
N MET A 1 7.34 9.75 26.63
CA MET A 1 7.35 8.27 26.76
C MET A 1 8.40 7.72 25.81
N ASP A 2 9.14 6.69 26.22
CA ASP A 2 10.09 6.05 25.30
C ASP A 2 9.30 5.31 24.22
N VAL A 3 9.34 5.83 22.99
CA VAL A 3 8.65 5.27 21.83
C VAL A 3 9.17 3.89 21.43
N ASN A 4 10.32 3.48 21.93
CA ASN A 4 10.90 2.16 21.71
C ASN A 4 10.54 1.15 22.81
N ALA A 5 9.87 1.57 23.89
CA ALA A 5 9.41 0.67 24.93
C ALA A 5 8.42 -0.35 24.34
N VAL A 6 8.67 -1.64 24.61
CA VAL A 6 7.77 -2.71 24.19
C VAL A 6 6.58 -2.74 25.14
N ARG A 7 5.37 -2.64 24.58
CA ARG A 7 4.11 -2.89 25.30
C ARG A 7 3.58 -4.26 24.91
N THR A 8 2.91 -4.92 25.84
CA THR A 8 2.22 -6.18 25.55
C THR A 8 0.72 -5.95 25.68
N LEU A 9 -0.02 -6.31 24.65
CA LEU A 9 -1.48 -6.31 24.66
C LEU A 9 -1.97 -7.74 24.77
N TYR A 10 -2.79 -8.05 25.76
CA TYR A 10 -3.37 -9.38 25.93
C TYR A 10 -4.79 -9.42 25.35
N ARG A 11 -5.14 -10.54 24.71
CA ARG A 11 -6.40 -10.74 23.99
C ARG A 11 -7.65 -10.37 24.82
N ARG A 12 -7.61 -10.52 26.14
CA ARG A 12 -8.74 -10.24 27.02
C ARG A 12 -8.80 -8.81 27.54
N GLU A 13 -7.85 -7.96 27.15
CA GLU A 13 -7.78 -6.58 27.60
C GLU A 13 -8.45 -5.63 26.61
N ALA A 14 -9.03 -4.54 27.15
CA ALA A 14 -9.78 -3.56 26.36
C ALA A 14 -8.96 -2.86 25.24
N GLY A 15 -7.62 -2.87 25.34
CA GLY A 15 -6.71 -2.29 24.33
C GLY A 15 -6.34 -3.23 23.19
N TYR A 16 -6.82 -4.48 23.20
CA TYR A 16 -6.53 -5.42 22.12
C TYR A 16 -7.35 -5.06 20.86
N PRO A 17 -6.75 -5.11 19.64
CA PRO A 17 -7.44 -4.71 18.42
C PRO A 17 -8.67 -5.58 18.15
N ARG A 18 -9.84 -4.95 18.02
CA ARG A 18 -11.10 -5.67 17.81
C ARG A 18 -11.06 -6.56 16.57
N LEU A 19 -10.60 -6.01 15.43
CA LEU A 19 -10.53 -6.77 14.17
C LEU A 19 -9.63 -8.00 14.29
N LEU A 20 -8.55 -7.91 15.06
CA LEU A 20 -7.64 -9.04 15.28
C LEU A 20 -8.28 -10.13 16.14
N SER A 21 -9.22 -9.78 17.02
CA SER A 21 -9.95 -10.77 17.84
C SER A 21 -10.96 -11.60 17.05
N GLU A 22 -11.29 -11.21 15.82
CA GLU A 22 -12.18 -11.93 14.90
C GLU A 22 -11.49 -13.10 14.18
N LEU A 23 -10.17 -13.22 14.27
CA LEU A 23 -9.44 -14.37 13.74
C LEU A 23 -9.94 -15.68 14.39
N HIS A 24 -9.86 -16.78 13.64
CA HIS A 24 -10.09 -18.11 14.22
C HIS A 24 -9.07 -18.43 15.31
N ASP A 25 -7.81 -18.06 15.09
CA ASP A 25 -6.68 -18.23 16.01
C ASP A 25 -5.99 -16.90 16.27
N PRO A 26 -6.59 -15.99 17.07
CA PRO A 26 -5.98 -14.71 17.41
C PRO A 26 -4.84 -14.91 18.40
N PRO A 27 -3.73 -14.15 18.28
CA PRO A 27 -2.62 -14.24 19.23
C PRO A 27 -3.08 -13.90 20.65
N GLU A 28 -2.71 -14.73 21.63
CA GLU A 28 -3.00 -14.48 23.05
C GLU A 28 -2.32 -13.22 23.57
N SER A 29 -1.18 -12.86 22.98
CA SER A 29 -0.45 -11.63 23.28
C SER A 29 0.10 -11.01 22.01
N LEU A 30 0.09 -9.69 21.92
CA LEU A 30 0.69 -8.91 20.86
C LEU A 30 1.70 -7.94 21.45
N PHE A 31 2.95 -8.09 21.08
CA PHE A 31 4.03 -7.18 21.47
C PHE A 31 4.06 -6.01 20.51
N VAL A 32 4.15 -4.78 21.03
CA VAL A 32 4.01 -3.54 20.24
C VAL A 32 5.13 -2.58 20.58
N ARG A 33 5.80 -2.04 19.58
CA ARG A 33 6.66 -0.85 19.67
C ARG A 33 5.98 0.28 18.90
N GLY A 34 5.80 1.44 19.50
CA GLY A 34 5.20 2.62 18.89
C GLY A 34 3.77 2.91 19.35
N ALA A 35 2.98 3.48 18.46
CA ALA A 35 1.62 3.98 18.72
C ALA A 35 0.62 2.81 18.72
N VAL A 36 0.18 2.38 19.90
CA VAL A 36 -0.81 1.30 20.06
C VAL A 36 -2.16 1.69 19.42
N GLU A 37 -2.49 2.95 19.42
CA GLU A 37 -3.72 3.51 18.88
C GLU A 37 -3.89 3.19 17.38
N ALA A 38 -2.78 3.14 16.63
CA ALA A 38 -2.77 2.79 15.21
C ALA A 38 -3.34 1.38 14.91
N LEU A 39 -3.38 0.49 15.89
CA LEU A 39 -3.90 -0.87 15.74
C LEU A 39 -5.43 -0.94 15.75
N SER A 40 -6.10 0.12 16.21
CA SER A 40 -7.56 0.19 16.31
C SER A 40 -8.18 1.14 15.29
N GLU A 41 -7.36 1.85 14.53
CA GLU A 41 -7.80 2.72 13.45
C GLU A 41 -8.12 1.92 12.18
N PRO A 42 -9.01 2.44 11.29
CA PRO A 42 -9.29 1.81 10.02
C PRO A 42 -8.01 1.58 9.19
N GLY A 43 -7.74 0.34 8.83
CA GLY A 43 -6.52 -0.03 8.13
C GLY A 43 -6.77 -0.83 6.86
N VAL A 44 -5.84 -0.71 5.91
CA VAL A 44 -5.78 -1.49 4.67
C VAL A 44 -4.45 -2.21 4.60
N ALA A 45 -4.47 -3.51 4.35
CA ALA A 45 -3.25 -4.27 4.15
C ALA A 45 -2.77 -4.12 2.70
N VAL A 46 -1.50 -3.80 2.52
CA VAL A 46 -0.85 -3.75 1.19
C VAL A 46 0.28 -4.76 1.18
N VAL A 47 0.15 -5.81 0.38
CA VAL A 47 1.07 -6.95 0.34
C VAL A 47 1.43 -7.33 -1.09
N GLY A 48 2.53 -8.08 -1.25
CA GLY A 48 2.93 -8.55 -2.56
C GLY A 48 4.31 -9.18 -2.62
N ALA A 49 4.88 -9.22 -3.82
CA ALA A 49 6.15 -9.85 -4.11
C ALA A 49 7.31 -9.22 -3.35
N ARG A 50 8.19 -10.06 -2.76
CA ARG A 50 9.44 -9.61 -2.10
C ARG A 50 10.49 -9.09 -3.10
N SER A 51 10.39 -9.52 -4.34
CA SER A 51 11.17 -9.04 -5.48
C SER A 51 10.18 -8.53 -6.52
N CYS A 52 9.55 -7.39 -6.23
CA CYS A 52 8.61 -6.73 -7.13
C CYS A 52 9.34 -6.04 -8.28
N SER A 53 8.62 -5.75 -9.35
CA SER A 53 9.08 -4.92 -10.45
C SER A 53 9.17 -3.44 -10.02
N ALA A 54 9.78 -2.59 -10.85
CA ALA A 54 9.72 -1.15 -10.66
C ALA A 54 8.27 -0.63 -10.67
N TYR A 55 7.42 -1.19 -11.53
CA TYR A 55 5.98 -0.90 -11.55
C TYR A 55 5.31 -1.27 -10.23
N GLY A 56 5.50 -2.50 -9.74
CA GLY A 56 4.91 -2.94 -8.47
C GLY A 56 5.38 -2.11 -7.27
N ALA A 57 6.67 -1.75 -7.24
CA ALA A 57 7.22 -0.86 -6.21
C ALA A 57 6.54 0.52 -6.23
N GLN A 58 6.40 1.10 -7.41
CA GLN A 58 5.77 2.39 -7.64
C GLN A 58 4.27 2.37 -7.25
N VAL A 59 3.52 1.35 -7.70
CA VAL A 59 2.10 1.19 -7.35
C VAL A 59 1.93 1.05 -5.84
N ALA A 60 2.70 0.18 -5.19
CA ALA A 60 2.62 -0.02 -3.74
C ALA A 60 2.86 1.30 -2.97
N ARG A 61 3.88 2.07 -3.39
CA ARG A 61 4.26 3.33 -2.74
C ARG A 61 3.24 4.42 -2.95
N SER A 62 2.78 4.63 -4.19
CA SER A 62 1.79 5.65 -4.52
C SER A 62 0.43 5.36 -3.87
N LEU A 63 -0.08 4.14 -4.02
CA LEU A 63 -1.32 3.69 -3.42
C LEU A 63 -1.31 3.88 -1.89
N SER A 64 -0.24 3.43 -1.23
CA SER A 64 -0.13 3.54 0.23
C SER A 64 0.00 4.98 0.70
N ARG A 65 0.65 5.85 -0.08
CA ARG A 65 0.72 7.29 0.20
C ARG A 65 -0.67 7.93 0.16
N GLU A 66 -1.45 7.62 -0.86
CA GLU A 66 -2.78 8.17 -1.05
C GLU A 66 -3.78 7.65 -0.02
N LEU A 67 -3.80 6.33 0.26
CA LEU A 67 -4.63 5.74 1.30
C LEU A 67 -4.28 6.30 2.69
N ALA A 68 -2.99 6.47 2.99
CA ALA A 68 -2.52 7.04 4.25
C ALA A 68 -2.88 8.52 4.37
N ALA A 69 -2.79 9.29 3.29
CA ALA A 69 -3.26 10.69 3.24
C ALA A 69 -4.78 10.82 3.42
N ALA A 70 -5.53 9.77 3.04
CA ALA A 70 -6.97 9.65 3.28
C ALA A 70 -7.33 9.24 4.73
N GLY A 71 -6.32 9.06 5.61
CA GLY A 71 -6.52 8.72 7.01
C GLY A 71 -6.55 7.23 7.32
N LEU A 72 -6.26 6.36 6.34
CA LEU A 72 -6.18 4.92 6.56
C LEU A 72 -4.79 4.49 7.04
N VAL A 73 -4.77 3.53 7.95
CA VAL A 73 -3.53 2.90 8.40
C VAL A 73 -3.08 1.85 7.37
N ILE A 74 -1.85 1.93 6.92
CA ILE A 74 -1.28 0.91 6.03
C ILE A 74 -0.69 -0.22 6.86
N VAL A 75 -1.23 -1.43 6.71
CA VAL A 75 -0.76 -2.63 7.39
C VAL A 75 0.08 -3.47 6.42
N SER A 76 1.28 -3.86 6.79
CA SER A 76 2.11 -4.73 5.97
C SER A 76 3.14 -5.52 6.78
N GLY A 77 3.94 -6.33 6.11
CA GLY A 77 4.81 -7.30 6.78
C GLY A 77 6.29 -6.90 6.90
N LEU A 78 6.66 -5.67 6.57
CA LEU A 78 8.03 -5.18 6.57
C LEU A 78 9.00 -5.98 5.67
N ALA A 79 8.52 -6.87 4.82
CA ALA A 79 9.35 -7.61 3.89
C ALA A 79 9.94 -6.69 2.81
N ARG A 80 10.97 -7.16 2.09
CA ARG A 80 11.47 -6.46 0.90
C ARG A 80 10.36 -6.34 -0.15
N GLY A 81 10.54 -5.48 -1.15
CA GLY A 81 9.61 -5.28 -2.25
C GLY A 81 8.36 -4.53 -1.82
N VAL A 82 7.18 -5.03 -2.18
CA VAL A 82 5.88 -4.36 -1.99
C VAL A 82 5.67 -3.89 -0.56
N ASP A 83 5.93 -4.72 0.45
CA ASP A 83 5.72 -4.38 1.86
C ASP A 83 6.54 -3.14 2.26
N GLY A 84 7.83 -3.14 1.90
CA GLY A 84 8.71 -2.01 2.20
C GLY A 84 8.28 -0.72 1.50
N GLU A 85 7.83 -0.80 0.25
CA GLU A 85 7.34 0.36 -0.49
C GLU A 85 6.01 0.86 0.05
N ALA A 86 5.13 -0.03 0.49
CA ALA A 86 3.89 0.34 1.16
C ALA A 86 4.13 1.16 2.42
N HIS A 87 5.05 0.73 3.29
CA HIS A 87 5.42 1.49 4.48
C HIS A 87 6.04 2.86 4.13
N ARG A 88 6.93 2.91 3.11
CA ARG A 88 7.52 4.18 2.67
C ARG A 88 6.46 5.14 2.16
N GLY A 89 5.53 4.65 1.32
CA GLY A 89 4.43 5.44 0.81
C GLY A 89 3.56 6.01 1.93
N ALA A 90 3.18 5.20 2.91
CA ALA A 90 2.40 5.66 4.07
C ALA A 90 3.09 6.80 4.84
N LEU A 91 4.40 6.66 5.08
CA LEU A 91 5.19 7.70 5.76
C LEU A 91 5.31 8.98 4.92
N GLU A 92 5.42 8.87 3.60
CA GLU A 92 5.41 10.01 2.67
C GLU A 92 4.06 10.73 2.63
N GLY A 93 2.97 9.96 2.72
CA GLY A 93 1.61 10.48 2.90
C GLY A 93 1.36 11.10 4.28
N ARG A 94 2.37 11.13 5.16
CA ARG A 94 2.28 11.60 6.56
C ARG A 94 1.22 10.87 7.37
N GLY A 95 0.84 9.68 6.91
CA GLY A 95 -0.12 8.83 7.61
C GLY A 95 0.56 7.79 8.49
N ARG A 96 -0.23 6.90 9.05
CA ARG A 96 0.20 5.84 9.95
C ARG A 96 0.41 4.53 9.20
N THR A 97 1.35 3.72 9.71
CA THR A 97 1.54 2.37 9.18
C THR A 97 1.91 1.40 10.30
N VAL A 98 1.45 0.15 10.16
CA VAL A 98 1.68 -0.95 11.11
C VAL A 98 2.48 -2.03 10.41
N ALA A 99 3.68 -2.30 10.92
CA ALA A 99 4.55 -3.36 10.44
C ALA A 99 4.38 -4.60 11.32
N VAL A 100 3.93 -5.70 10.75
CA VAL A 100 3.77 -6.97 11.46
C VAL A 100 5.01 -7.84 11.23
N LEU A 101 5.65 -8.34 12.29
CA LEU A 101 6.87 -9.16 12.21
C LEU A 101 6.55 -10.65 12.30
N GLY A 102 7.37 -11.49 11.65
CA GLY A 102 7.39 -12.94 11.82
C GLY A 102 8.58 -13.42 12.68
N CYS A 103 9.00 -12.61 13.66
CA CYS A 103 10.09 -12.89 14.59
C CYS A 103 9.88 -12.06 15.86
N GLY A 104 10.77 -12.19 16.84
CA GLY A 104 10.70 -11.43 18.09
C GLY A 104 10.62 -9.93 17.86
N ILE A 105 9.83 -9.24 18.69
CA ILE A 105 9.57 -7.81 18.59
C ILE A 105 10.83 -6.95 18.66
N ASP A 106 11.90 -7.45 19.24
CA ASP A 106 13.21 -6.82 19.35
C ASP A 106 14.07 -6.93 18.09
N ARG A 107 13.59 -7.62 17.04
CA ARG A 107 14.35 -7.92 15.85
C ARG A 107 13.77 -7.25 14.62
N ASP A 108 14.50 -6.28 14.06
CA ASP A 108 14.14 -5.66 12.79
C ASP A 108 14.53 -6.58 11.62
N TYR A 109 13.59 -7.35 11.12
CA TYR A 109 13.81 -8.27 10.01
C TYR A 109 12.94 -7.90 8.79
N PRO A 110 13.54 -7.82 7.59
CA PRO A 110 14.95 -7.98 7.27
C PRO A 110 15.81 -6.82 7.81
N ARG A 111 17.09 -7.07 8.09
CA ARG A 111 18.02 -6.05 8.61
C ARG A 111 18.12 -4.80 7.70
N SER A 112 17.91 -4.98 6.38
CA SER A 112 17.87 -3.87 5.42
C SER A 112 16.71 -2.89 5.68
N HIS A 113 15.68 -3.29 6.42
CA HIS A 113 14.53 -2.45 6.78
C HIS A 113 14.53 -1.99 8.25
N ALA A 114 15.65 -2.16 8.97
CA ALA A 114 15.77 -1.68 10.36
C ALA A 114 15.55 -0.16 10.46
N GLU A 115 16.08 0.62 9.50
CA GLU A 115 15.84 2.07 9.45
C GLU A 115 14.36 2.39 9.18
N LEU A 116 13.72 1.64 8.29
CA LEU A 116 12.30 1.81 8.00
C LEU A 116 11.45 1.51 9.24
N ALA A 117 11.76 0.42 9.97
CA ALA A 117 11.10 0.10 11.24
C ALA A 117 11.22 1.25 12.25
N ARG A 118 12.42 1.85 12.41
CA ARG A 118 12.62 3.02 13.27
C ARG A 118 11.80 4.24 12.85
N ARG A 119 11.63 4.46 11.54
CA ARG A 119 10.81 5.56 11.00
C ARG A 119 9.31 5.34 11.20
N ILE A 120 8.86 4.09 11.28
CA ILE A 120 7.45 3.73 11.54
C ILE A 120 7.05 4.05 12.97
N VAL A 121 7.89 3.69 13.94
CA VAL A 121 7.59 3.74 15.39
C VAL A 121 7.04 5.08 15.90
N PRO A 122 7.52 6.27 15.46
CA PRO A 122 7.03 7.55 15.99
C PRO A 122 5.55 7.86 15.73
N SER A 123 4.99 7.40 14.61
CA SER A 123 3.60 7.67 14.23
C SER A 123 2.74 6.43 14.04
N GLY A 124 3.37 5.28 13.82
CA GLY A 124 2.74 3.98 13.61
C GLY A 124 3.21 2.97 14.65
N ALA A 125 3.15 1.69 14.30
CA ALA A 125 3.57 0.62 15.18
C ALA A 125 4.34 -0.50 14.45
N VAL A 126 5.25 -1.13 15.18
CA VAL A 126 5.83 -2.43 14.82
C VAL A 126 5.28 -3.45 15.82
N VAL A 127 4.71 -4.53 15.31
CA VAL A 127 4.03 -5.52 16.15
C VAL A 127 4.50 -6.94 15.87
N SER A 128 4.43 -7.80 16.86
CA SER A 128 4.72 -9.23 16.75
C SER A 128 3.93 -10.05 17.78
N GLU A 129 3.54 -11.25 17.41
CA GLU A 129 3.05 -12.25 18.36
C GLU A 129 4.19 -12.97 19.11
N TYR A 130 5.44 -12.76 18.67
CA TYR A 130 6.61 -13.40 19.25
C TYR A 130 7.32 -12.47 20.24
N PRO A 131 7.62 -12.96 21.47
CA PRO A 131 8.34 -12.19 22.47
C PRO A 131 9.78 -11.88 22.02
N PRO A 132 10.47 -10.95 22.71
CA PRO A 132 11.88 -10.68 22.46
C PRO A 132 12.73 -11.96 22.45
N GLY A 133 13.76 -11.99 21.62
CA GLY A 133 14.71 -13.10 21.49
C GLY A 133 14.32 -14.17 20.47
N VAL A 134 13.09 -14.18 19.94
CA VAL A 134 12.64 -15.19 18.98
C VAL A 134 13.22 -14.93 17.60
N GLU A 135 14.00 -15.90 17.07
CA GLU A 135 14.63 -15.80 15.75
C GLU A 135 13.62 -15.90 14.59
N PRO A 136 13.87 -15.23 13.45
CA PRO A 136 13.07 -15.44 12.26
C PRO A 136 13.19 -16.89 11.76
N ALA A 137 12.05 -17.48 11.38
CA ALA A 137 12.00 -18.81 10.79
C ALA A 137 11.04 -18.83 9.59
N PRO A 138 11.33 -19.61 8.52
CA PRO A 138 10.54 -19.58 7.28
C PRO A 138 9.04 -19.78 7.47
N TRP A 139 8.62 -20.67 8.36
CA TRP A 139 7.22 -20.98 8.66
C TRP A 139 6.49 -19.87 9.43
N ARG A 140 7.21 -19.00 10.13
CA ARG A 140 6.61 -17.89 10.90
C ARG A 140 6.08 -16.77 10.00
N PHE A 141 6.63 -16.61 8.81
CA PHE A 141 6.17 -15.56 7.90
C PHE A 141 4.77 -15.84 7.34
N PRO A 142 4.45 -17.05 6.85
CA PRO A 142 3.06 -17.39 6.50
C PRO A 142 2.11 -17.32 7.70
N ALA A 143 2.51 -17.85 8.87
CA ALA A 143 1.69 -17.81 10.08
C ALA A 143 1.35 -16.38 10.51
N ARG A 144 2.31 -15.45 10.42
CA ARG A 144 2.12 -14.05 10.73
C ARG A 144 1.09 -13.36 9.81
N ASN A 145 0.92 -13.81 8.56
CA ASN A 145 0.07 -13.14 7.58
C ASN A 145 -1.41 -13.06 8.04
N ARG A 146 -1.88 -14.00 8.89
CA ARG A 146 -3.19 -13.90 9.52
C ARG A 146 -3.36 -12.63 10.34
N ILE A 147 -2.27 -12.16 10.98
CA ILE A 147 -2.29 -10.92 11.78
C ILE A 147 -2.38 -9.69 10.86
N ILE A 148 -1.71 -9.72 9.70
CA ILE A 148 -1.84 -8.65 8.70
C ILE A 148 -3.30 -8.54 8.25
N ALA A 149 -3.91 -9.66 7.85
CA ALA A 149 -5.32 -9.71 7.43
C ALA A 149 -6.25 -9.31 8.59
N GLY A 150 -5.98 -9.78 9.81
CA GLY A 150 -6.77 -9.50 10.99
C GLY A 150 -6.74 -8.06 11.49
N LEU A 151 -5.72 -7.26 11.11
CA LEU A 151 -5.61 -5.84 11.44
C LEU A 151 -6.20 -4.93 10.35
N ALA A 152 -6.67 -5.47 9.23
CA ALA A 152 -7.10 -4.69 8.08
C ALA A 152 -8.59 -4.89 7.77
N LEU A 153 -9.23 -3.87 7.22
CA LEU A 153 -10.60 -3.91 6.69
C LEU A 153 -10.64 -4.49 5.27
N ALA A 154 -9.59 -4.26 4.50
CA ALA A 154 -9.43 -4.76 3.14
C ALA A 154 -7.96 -5.08 2.86
N ILE A 155 -7.72 -5.95 1.88
CA ILE A 155 -6.38 -6.35 1.46
C ILE A 155 -6.15 -6.01 0.00
N VAL A 156 -5.01 -5.37 -0.28
CA VAL A 156 -4.52 -5.10 -1.64
C VAL A 156 -3.32 -5.99 -1.93
N VAL A 157 -3.40 -6.78 -3.00
CA VAL A 157 -2.28 -7.55 -3.53
C VAL A 157 -1.75 -6.85 -4.79
N VAL A 158 -0.52 -6.30 -4.72
CA VAL A 158 0.05 -5.48 -5.81
C VAL A 158 0.70 -6.33 -6.88
N GLU A 159 1.56 -7.25 -6.52
CA GLU A 159 2.18 -8.25 -7.39
C GLU A 159 2.33 -9.57 -6.63
N ALA A 160 1.99 -10.66 -7.28
CA ALA A 160 2.15 -11.99 -6.72
C ALA A 160 2.41 -13.03 -7.82
N ARG A 161 3.41 -13.92 -7.60
CA ARG A 161 3.53 -15.14 -8.39
C ARG A 161 2.48 -16.15 -7.95
N GLU A 162 2.21 -17.19 -8.75
CA GLU A 162 1.21 -18.25 -8.47
C GLU A 162 1.33 -18.87 -7.06
N ARG A 163 2.51 -18.96 -6.51
CA ARG A 163 2.77 -19.53 -5.16
C ARG A 163 3.38 -18.50 -4.22
N SER A 164 2.89 -17.27 -4.28
CA SER A 164 3.37 -16.19 -3.44
C SER A 164 2.79 -16.26 -2.03
N GLY A 165 3.62 -15.96 -1.01
CA GLY A 165 3.13 -15.80 0.35
C GLY A 165 2.10 -14.67 0.53
N ALA A 166 2.01 -13.73 -0.40
CA ALA A 166 0.99 -12.68 -0.39
C ALA A 166 -0.42 -13.24 -0.66
N LEU A 167 -0.54 -14.34 -1.43
CA LEU A 167 -1.82 -15.01 -1.67
C LEU A 167 -2.37 -15.63 -0.38
N ILE A 168 -1.50 -16.14 0.50
CA ILE A 168 -1.90 -16.63 1.83
C ILE A 168 -2.57 -15.52 2.66
N THR A 169 -2.13 -14.27 2.50
CA THR A 169 -2.77 -13.13 3.18
C THR A 169 -4.15 -12.87 2.60
N ALA A 170 -4.32 -13.01 1.28
CA ALA A 170 -5.62 -12.91 0.63
C ALA A 170 -6.58 -14.04 1.07
N ASP A 171 -6.08 -15.26 1.22
CA ASP A 171 -6.88 -16.39 1.72
C ASP A 171 -7.41 -16.10 3.14
N PHE A 172 -6.54 -15.64 4.06
CA PHE A 172 -6.98 -15.22 5.40
C PHE A 172 -8.00 -14.08 5.37
N ALA A 173 -7.88 -13.15 4.42
CA ALA A 173 -8.83 -12.07 4.25
C ALA A 173 -10.21 -12.58 3.85
N LEU A 174 -10.27 -13.51 2.90
CA LEU A 174 -11.52 -14.13 2.45
C LEU A 174 -12.19 -14.92 3.59
N GLU A 175 -11.41 -15.66 4.39
CA GLU A 175 -11.92 -16.37 5.59
C GLU A 175 -12.55 -15.40 6.61
N LEU A 176 -12.06 -14.17 6.67
CA LEU A 176 -12.56 -13.10 7.55
C LEU A 176 -13.69 -12.28 6.93
N GLY A 177 -14.11 -12.58 5.68
CA GLY A 177 -15.09 -11.78 4.95
C GLY A 177 -14.60 -10.36 4.61
N ARG A 178 -13.28 -10.18 4.44
CA ARG A 178 -12.68 -8.90 4.05
C ARG A 178 -12.60 -8.79 2.53
N ASP A 179 -12.74 -7.57 2.01
CA ASP A 179 -12.56 -7.31 0.59
C ASP A 179 -11.10 -7.55 0.17
N VAL A 180 -10.94 -8.24 -0.95
CA VAL A 180 -9.64 -8.47 -1.59
C VAL A 180 -9.59 -7.75 -2.91
N PHE A 181 -8.60 -6.88 -3.04
CA PHE A 181 -8.28 -6.15 -4.27
C PHE A 181 -6.99 -6.70 -4.87
N ALA A 182 -6.97 -6.83 -6.18
CA ALA A 182 -5.77 -7.24 -6.91
C ALA A 182 -5.43 -6.22 -8.00
N VAL A 183 -4.16 -5.82 -8.04
CA VAL A 183 -3.68 -4.94 -9.12
C VAL A 183 -3.57 -5.75 -10.40
N PRO A 184 -4.27 -5.36 -11.49
CA PRO A 184 -4.12 -6.01 -12.79
C PRO A 184 -2.69 -5.86 -13.30
N GLY A 185 -2.17 -6.90 -13.91
CA GLY A 185 -0.82 -6.87 -14.47
C GLY A 185 -0.73 -7.58 -15.81
N GLU A 186 0.44 -7.48 -16.44
CA GLU A 186 0.69 -8.07 -17.75
C GLU A 186 0.53 -9.60 -17.70
N ILE A 187 -0.20 -10.15 -18.66
CA ILE A 187 -0.44 -11.61 -18.76
C ILE A 187 0.83 -12.40 -19.04
N THR A 188 1.87 -11.75 -19.57
CA THR A 188 3.20 -12.33 -19.84
C THR A 188 4.13 -12.26 -18.64
N SER A 189 3.79 -11.49 -17.61
CA SER A 189 4.61 -11.33 -16.40
C SER A 189 4.29 -12.39 -15.35
N GLY A 190 5.27 -13.20 -14.97
CA GLY A 190 5.12 -14.15 -13.87
C GLY A 190 4.87 -13.47 -12.51
N LEU A 191 5.16 -12.17 -12.36
CA LEU A 191 4.85 -11.39 -11.16
C LEU A 191 3.36 -11.03 -11.06
N SER A 192 2.64 -11.06 -12.17
CA SER A 192 1.21 -10.77 -12.23
C SER A 192 0.33 -12.02 -12.24
N ALA A 193 0.93 -13.21 -12.34
CA ALA A 193 0.17 -14.47 -12.48
C ALA A 193 -0.79 -14.69 -11.31
N GLY A 194 -0.34 -14.48 -10.07
CA GLY A 194 -1.16 -14.65 -8.87
C GLY A 194 -2.22 -13.56 -8.70
N THR A 195 -1.92 -12.29 -9.01
CA THR A 195 -2.92 -11.21 -8.95
C THR A 195 -3.98 -11.37 -10.03
N ASN A 196 -3.59 -11.72 -11.26
CA ASN A 196 -4.53 -12.03 -12.34
C ASN A 196 -5.39 -13.27 -12.02
N ASP A 197 -4.85 -14.24 -11.26
CA ASP A 197 -5.63 -15.37 -10.79
C ASP A 197 -6.64 -14.98 -9.71
N LEU A 198 -6.27 -14.13 -8.76
CA LEU A 198 -7.21 -13.55 -7.79
C LEU A 198 -8.37 -12.83 -8.49
N LEU A 199 -8.09 -12.04 -9.54
CA LEU A 199 -9.13 -11.38 -10.34
C LEU A 199 -10.09 -12.38 -10.98
N ARG A 200 -9.59 -13.49 -11.53
CA ARG A 200 -10.44 -14.56 -12.08
C ARG A 200 -11.30 -15.25 -11.02
N GLN A 201 -10.82 -15.29 -9.78
CA GLN A 201 -11.54 -15.86 -8.63
C GLN A 201 -12.55 -14.89 -8.02
N GLY A 202 -12.61 -13.65 -8.51
CA GLY A 202 -13.60 -12.65 -8.07
C GLY A 202 -13.06 -11.55 -7.15
N ALA A 203 -11.74 -11.48 -6.94
CA ALA A 203 -11.16 -10.30 -6.29
C ALA A 203 -11.45 -9.04 -7.09
N ALA A 204 -11.71 -7.92 -6.42
CA ALA A 204 -11.97 -6.66 -7.08
C ALA A 204 -10.70 -6.14 -7.79
N PRO A 205 -10.79 -5.67 -9.05
CA PRO A 205 -9.67 -5.05 -9.71
C PRO A 205 -9.34 -3.70 -9.06
N LEU A 206 -8.07 -3.51 -8.70
CA LEU A 206 -7.58 -2.24 -8.19
C LEU A 206 -7.00 -1.42 -9.34
N THR A 207 -7.65 -0.35 -9.70
CA THR A 207 -7.23 0.58 -10.75
C THR A 207 -6.95 1.98 -10.19
N SER A 208 -7.49 2.29 -9.03
CA SER A 208 -7.31 3.55 -8.33
C SER A 208 -7.51 3.38 -6.82
N VAL A 209 -7.07 4.36 -6.04
CA VAL A 209 -7.35 4.44 -4.59
C VAL A 209 -8.86 4.46 -4.30
N ARG A 210 -9.66 5.04 -5.20
CA ARG A 210 -11.11 5.13 -5.05
C ARG A 210 -11.78 3.76 -4.95
N ASP A 211 -11.27 2.76 -5.65
CA ASP A 211 -11.83 1.41 -5.59
C ASP A 211 -11.86 0.87 -4.14
N VAL A 212 -10.81 1.15 -3.36
CA VAL A 212 -10.74 0.79 -1.93
C VAL A 212 -11.63 1.67 -1.07
N LEU A 213 -11.60 2.98 -1.30
CA LEU A 213 -12.33 3.95 -0.48
C LEU A 213 -13.83 3.81 -0.63
N ASP A 214 -14.31 3.64 -1.87
CA ASP A 214 -15.71 3.42 -2.18
C ASP A 214 -16.23 2.12 -1.54
N ALA A 215 -15.43 1.03 -1.60
CA ALA A 215 -15.78 -0.23 -0.94
C ALA A 215 -15.86 -0.12 0.58
N LEU A 216 -15.00 0.71 1.18
CA LEU A 216 -15.00 0.97 2.63
C LEU A 216 -16.02 2.06 3.05
N GLY A 217 -16.74 2.67 2.10
CA GLY A 217 -17.68 3.75 2.37
C GLY A 217 -17.01 5.03 2.88
N ILE A 218 -15.75 5.28 2.48
CA ILE A 218 -14.97 6.44 2.92
C ILE A 218 -15.05 7.52 1.85
N GLU A 219 -15.77 8.58 2.15
CA GLU A 219 -15.82 9.76 1.29
C GLU A 219 -14.57 10.62 1.52
N ILE A 220 -13.85 10.95 0.45
CA ILE A 220 -12.79 11.96 0.50
C ILE A 220 -13.29 13.20 -0.19
N GLU A 221 -13.20 14.33 0.49
CA GLU A 221 -13.26 15.64 -0.18
C GLU A 221 -12.12 15.68 -1.23
N PRO A 222 -12.37 16.12 -2.46
CA PRO A 222 -11.34 16.17 -3.48
C PRO A 222 -10.16 16.99 -2.97
N SER A 223 -9.01 16.34 -2.87
CA SER A 223 -7.79 16.97 -2.35
C SER A 223 -7.47 18.22 -3.16
N ARG A 224 -7.31 19.35 -2.47
CA ARG A 224 -6.85 20.62 -3.04
C ARG A 224 -5.47 20.56 -3.71
N ALA A 225 -4.76 19.44 -3.61
CA ALA A 225 -3.43 19.28 -4.22
C ALA A 225 -3.45 19.28 -5.76
N ALA A 226 -4.55 18.85 -6.40
CA ALA A 226 -4.72 18.97 -7.85
C ALA A 226 -5.00 20.40 -8.33
N SER A 227 -5.30 21.33 -7.41
CA SER A 227 -5.63 22.72 -7.74
C SER A 227 -4.42 23.67 -7.75
N SER A 228 -3.20 23.17 -7.58
CA SER A 228 -2.01 24.01 -7.39
C SER A 228 -0.91 23.79 -8.45
N VAL A 229 -1.18 23.02 -9.49
CA VAL A 229 -0.24 22.91 -10.61
C VAL A 229 -0.52 23.95 -11.69
N SER A 230 0.53 24.37 -12.40
CA SER A 230 0.40 25.31 -13.51
C SER A 230 -0.46 24.75 -14.63
N ASP A 231 -1.04 25.63 -15.46
CA ASP A 231 -1.85 25.22 -16.62
C ASP A 231 -1.07 24.32 -17.57
N ALA A 232 0.23 24.55 -17.73
CA ALA A 232 1.13 23.70 -18.52
C ALA A 232 1.24 22.30 -17.92
N ALA A 233 1.44 22.19 -16.61
CA ALA A 233 1.51 20.91 -15.89
C ALA A 233 0.16 20.17 -15.92
N ALA A 234 -0.95 20.88 -15.78
CA ALA A 234 -2.29 20.30 -15.91
C ALA A 234 -2.54 19.71 -17.31
N GLY A 235 -2.14 20.41 -18.37
CA GLY A 235 -2.24 19.93 -19.75
C GLY A 235 -1.37 18.68 -20.01
N VAL A 236 -0.12 18.69 -19.52
CA VAL A 236 0.78 17.52 -19.61
C VAL A 236 0.23 16.34 -18.81
N LEU A 237 -0.35 16.56 -17.64
CA LEU A 237 -0.96 15.53 -16.81
C LEU A 237 -2.18 14.89 -17.52
N GLU A 238 -2.98 15.67 -18.21
CA GLU A 238 -4.11 15.16 -19.00
C GLU A 238 -3.65 14.25 -20.14
N ILE A 239 -2.57 14.61 -20.84
CA ILE A 239 -1.98 13.76 -21.89
C ILE A 239 -1.44 12.46 -21.29
N LEU A 240 -0.73 12.54 -20.16
CA LEU A 240 -0.25 11.37 -19.42
C LEU A 240 -1.39 10.47 -18.91
N GLY A 241 -2.57 11.01 -18.68
CA GLY A 241 -3.76 10.25 -18.29
C GLY A 241 -4.26 9.30 -19.40
N ASN A 242 -3.84 9.51 -20.65
CA ASN A 242 -4.16 8.65 -21.78
C ASN A 242 -3.12 7.52 -22.01
N GLY A 243 -2.03 7.52 -21.26
CA GLY A 243 -0.99 6.51 -21.35
C GLY A 243 0.39 7.04 -20.98
N ALA A 244 1.33 6.11 -20.86
CA ALA A 244 2.72 6.44 -20.60
C ALA A 244 3.37 7.04 -21.86
N SER A 245 4.13 8.14 -21.73
CA SER A 245 4.73 8.85 -22.84
C SER A 245 6.13 9.36 -22.53
N GLY A 246 7.01 9.39 -23.52
CA GLY A 246 8.30 10.05 -23.44
C GLY A 246 8.18 11.57 -23.54
N ALA A 247 9.22 12.31 -23.07
CA ALA A 247 9.22 13.77 -23.08
C ALA A 247 9.02 14.38 -24.48
N ASP A 248 9.58 13.76 -25.53
CA ASP A 248 9.43 14.21 -26.91
C ASP A 248 7.98 14.02 -27.44
N GLU A 249 7.31 12.96 -26.99
CA GLU A 249 5.92 12.70 -27.34
C GLU A 249 4.99 13.69 -26.66
N LEU A 250 5.26 13.98 -25.37
CA LEU A 250 4.54 14.99 -24.61
C LEU A 250 4.70 16.39 -25.21
N THR A 251 5.91 16.74 -25.66
CA THR A 251 6.19 18.00 -26.36
C THR A 251 5.34 18.13 -27.64
N ARG A 252 5.26 17.06 -28.44
CA ARG A 252 4.45 17.05 -29.68
C ARG A 252 2.95 17.09 -29.40
N ALA A 253 2.51 16.39 -28.38
CA ALA A 253 1.08 16.27 -28.05
C ALA A 253 0.52 17.50 -27.34
N SER A 254 1.32 18.17 -26.50
CA SER A 254 0.90 19.37 -25.74
C SER A 254 1.02 20.66 -26.56
N GLY A 255 1.85 20.69 -27.60
CA GLY A 255 2.18 21.91 -28.33
C GLY A 255 3.05 22.91 -27.55
N LEU A 256 3.53 22.52 -26.35
CA LEU A 256 4.46 23.29 -25.54
C LEU A 256 5.89 23.11 -26.03
N SER A 257 6.76 24.04 -25.68
CA SER A 257 8.22 23.88 -25.89
C SER A 257 8.80 22.77 -25.00
N SER A 258 9.91 22.19 -25.40
CA SER A 258 10.60 21.17 -24.59
C SER A 258 10.98 21.68 -23.19
N ALA A 259 11.27 22.98 -23.03
CA ALA A 259 11.56 23.59 -21.75
C ALA A 259 10.33 23.67 -20.84
N GLU A 260 9.16 24.02 -21.42
CA GLU A 260 7.89 24.08 -20.68
C GLU A 260 7.44 22.67 -20.26
N VAL A 261 7.59 21.67 -21.14
CA VAL A 261 7.28 20.28 -20.82
C VAL A 261 8.20 19.76 -19.72
N ALA A 262 9.51 20.05 -19.78
CA ALA A 262 10.44 19.66 -18.74
C ALA A 262 10.10 20.30 -17.37
N ALA A 263 9.75 21.60 -17.35
CA ALA A 263 9.32 22.29 -16.14
C ALA A 263 8.02 21.70 -15.59
N ALA A 264 7.04 21.44 -16.46
CA ALA A 264 5.75 20.81 -16.09
C ALA A 264 5.95 19.39 -15.52
N LEU A 265 6.84 18.59 -16.10
CA LEU A 265 7.16 17.24 -15.61
C LEU A 265 7.81 17.28 -14.23
N VAL A 266 8.76 18.19 -14.01
CA VAL A 266 9.38 18.39 -12.69
C VAL A 266 8.32 18.83 -11.65
N GLU A 267 7.44 19.75 -12.02
CA GLU A 267 6.33 20.19 -11.16
C GLU A 267 5.40 19.01 -10.80
N LEU A 268 5.04 18.17 -11.78
CA LEU A 268 4.21 16.99 -11.58
C LEU A 268 4.90 15.92 -10.73
N GLU A 269 6.22 15.73 -10.90
CA GLU A 269 7.00 14.83 -10.05
C GLU A 269 7.08 15.32 -8.60
N LEU A 270 7.34 16.61 -8.39
CA LEU A 270 7.36 17.23 -7.06
C LEU A 270 5.98 17.18 -6.39
N ALA A 271 4.90 17.36 -7.16
CA ALA A 271 3.52 17.19 -6.69
C ALA A 271 3.13 15.71 -6.50
N GLY A 272 3.97 14.77 -6.95
CA GLY A 272 3.70 13.34 -6.90
C GLY A 272 2.55 12.89 -7.83
N LEU A 273 2.28 13.66 -8.89
CA LEU A 273 1.23 13.40 -9.88
C LEU A 273 1.75 12.65 -11.12
N ALA A 274 3.06 12.59 -11.30
CA ALA A 274 3.73 11.79 -12.31
C ALA A 274 5.06 11.23 -11.79
N ALA A 275 5.58 10.19 -12.43
CA ALA A 275 6.95 9.73 -12.24
C ALA A 275 7.55 9.19 -13.53
N GLN A 276 8.88 9.27 -13.60
CA GLN A 276 9.67 8.72 -14.70
C GLN A 276 10.23 7.35 -14.33
N ALA A 277 10.12 6.40 -15.26
CA ALA A 277 10.84 5.14 -15.25
C ALA A 277 11.27 4.80 -16.68
N ASP A 278 12.54 4.45 -16.86
CA ASP A 278 13.12 4.05 -18.16
C ASP A 278 12.86 5.07 -19.30
N GLY A 279 12.91 6.37 -18.99
CA GLY A 279 12.70 7.45 -19.97
C GLY A 279 11.22 7.72 -20.31
N VAL A 280 10.29 7.03 -19.67
CA VAL A 280 8.85 7.16 -19.89
C VAL A 280 8.20 7.71 -18.62
N TYR A 281 7.33 8.70 -18.80
CA TYR A 281 6.52 9.28 -17.72
C TYR A 281 5.15 8.61 -17.64
N ARG A 282 4.65 8.46 -16.42
CA ARG A 282 3.31 7.93 -16.13
C ARG A 282 2.62 8.84 -15.12
N SER A 283 1.33 9.11 -15.34
CA SER A 283 0.52 9.86 -14.38
C SER A 283 0.04 8.99 -13.23
N PHE A 284 -0.15 9.62 -12.07
CA PHE A 284 -0.81 9.05 -10.90
C PHE A 284 -2.16 9.71 -10.64
N SER A 285 -2.75 10.41 -11.62
CA SER A 285 -4.08 10.97 -11.45
C SER A 285 -5.13 9.85 -11.45
N PRO A 286 -6.10 9.89 -10.50
CA PRO A 286 -7.28 9.05 -10.61
C PRO A 286 -8.01 9.43 -11.91
N GLY A 287 -8.19 8.46 -12.80
CA GLY A 287 -8.85 8.66 -14.08
C GLY A 287 -10.18 9.39 -13.90
N ARG A 288 -10.43 10.45 -14.68
CA ARG A 288 -11.72 11.12 -14.72
C ARG A 288 -12.79 10.07 -15.04
N SER A 289 -13.80 9.95 -14.17
CA SER A 289 -14.99 9.18 -14.46
C SER A 289 -15.54 9.65 -15.81
N ARG A 290 -15.58 8.80 -16.82
CA ARG A 290 -16.37 9.05 -18.03
C ARG A 290 -17.80 9.25 -17.56
N GLY A 291 -18.34 10.47 -17.78
CA GLY A 291 -19.69 10.83 -17.43
C GLY A 291 -20.66 9.73 -17.85
N ALA A 292 -21.62 9.46 -16.97
CA ALA A 292 -22.70 8.53 -17.21
C ALA A 292 -23.28 8.76 -18.62
N ARG A 293 -23.17 7.77 -19.48
CA ARG A 293 -23.96 7.75 -20.71
C ARG A 293 -25.41 7.58 -20.29
N THR A 294 -26.20 8.63 -20.42
CA THR A 294 -27.65 8.55 -20.34
C THR A 294 -28.10 7.56 -21.41
N PRO A 295 -28.84 6.50 -21.05
CA PRO A 295 -29.44 5.64 -22.10
C PRO A 295 -30.50 6.42 -22.84
N ALA A 296 -30.44 6.34 -24.19
CA ALA A 296 -31.45 6.86 -25.08
C ALA A 296 -32.70 5.97 -25.04
#